data_22bde191d5e5ebf3491fd799b1303fad
#
_entry.id   22bde191d5e5ebf3491fd799b1303fad
#
_cell.length_a   1.000
_cell.length_b   1.000
_cell.length_c   1.000
_cell.angle_alpha   90.00
_cell.angle_beta   90.00
_cell.angle_gamma   90.00
#
_symmetry.space_group_name_H-M   'P 1'
#
loop_
_entity.id
_entity.type
_entity.pdbx_description
1 polymer ?
#
loop_
_entity_poly.entity_id
_entity_poly.type
_entity_poly.pdbx_seq_one_letter_code
_entity_poly.pdbx_strand_id
1 'polypeptide(L)'
;GIRLDTPSERGGVTPGLVHEIRNRLNQKGYDYVKIFVSGGLTPERIRTLIEAGADAFGVGSYISGATPIDMTMDLKMVDGTPVAKRGRIPGLQDNPKLVRIK
;
A
#
# COMPACT_ATOMS: atom_id res chain seq x y z
N GLY A 1 13.30 -0.73 -15.19
CA GLY A 1 13.41 -1.49 -13.96
C GLY A 1 13.14 -2.98 -14.14
N ILE A 2 13.45 -3.74 -13.15
CA ILE A 2 13.13 -5.18 -13.07
C ILE A 2 12.27 -5.45 -11.86
N ARG A 3 11.43 -6.51 -11.90
CA ARG A 3 10.62 -6.94 -10.77
C ARG A 3 11.06 -8.32 -10.28
N LEU A 4 11.27 -8.42 -8.98
CA LEU A 4 11.49 -9.66 -8.26
C LEU A 4 10.18 -10.06 -7.55
N ASP A 5 9.68 -11.25 -7.85
CA ASP A 5 8.43 -11.76 -7.32
C ASP A 5 8.56 -13.28 -7.10
N THR A 6 9.09 -13.65 -5.94
CA THR A 6 9.24 -15.05 -5.57
C THR A 6 8.14 -15.43 -4.56
N PRO A 7 7.34 -16.47 -4.82
CA PRO A 7 6.30 -16.91 -3.90
C PRO A 7 6.87 -17.29 -2.53
N SER A 8 6.07 -17.09 -1.49
CA SER A 8 6.46 -17.41 -0.11
C SER A 8 6.79 -18.89 0.10
N GLU A 9 6.12 -19.80 -0.64
CA GLU A 9 6.43 -21.24 -0.63
C GLU A 9 7.85 -21.56 -1.11
N ARG A 10 8.47 -20.64 -1.85
CA ARG A 10 9.86 -20.74 -2.33
C ARG A 10 10.81 -19.81 -1.55
N GLY A 11 10.41 -19.36 -0.36
CA GLY A 11 11.21 -18.48 0.50
C GLY A 11 11.04 -16.99 0.25
N GLY A 12 10.26 -16.59 -0.76
CA GLY A 12 10.08 -15.17 -1.11
C GLY A 12 11.34 -14.51 -1.66
N VAL A 13 11.28 -13.20 -1.86
CA VAL A 13 12.45 -12.39 -2.21
C VAL A 13 13.25 -12.09 -0.94
N THR A 14 14.50 -12.51 -0.89
CA THR A 14 15.39 -12.30 0.25
C THR A 14 16.29 -11.08 0.05
N PRO A 15 16.79 -10.44 1.13
CA PRO A 15 17.79 -9.38 1.01
C PRO A 15 19.05 -9.81 0.25
N GLY A 16 19.50 -11.05 0.46
CA GLY A 16 20.65 -11.61 -0.26
C GLY A 16 20.42 -11.66 -1.78
N LEU A 17 19.23 -12.07 -2.23
CA LEU A 17 18.89 -12.07 -3.66
C LEU A 17 18.88 -10.64 -4.23
N VAL A 18 18.30 -9.69 -3.51
CA VAL A 18 18.27 -8.27 -3.96
C VAL A 18 19.69 -7.73 -4.08
N HIS A 19 20.52 -7.96 -3.07
CA HIS A 19 21.91 -7.52 -3.06
C HIS A 19 22.72 -8.14 -4.20
N GLU A 20 22.56 -9.45 -4.47
CA GLU A 20 23.19 -10.13 -5.60
C GLU A 20 22.79 -9.51 -6.93
N ILE A 21 21.50 -9.31 -7.15
CA ILE A 21 20.99 -8.72 -8.41
C ILE A 21 21.48 -7.27 -8.57
N ARG A 22 21.47 -6.47 -7.50
CA ARG A 22 22.02 -5.10 -7.54
C ARG A 22 23.49 -5.10 -7.94
N ASN A 23 24.30 -5.97 -7.36
CA ASN A 23 25.72 -6.08 -7.68
C ASN A 23 25.94 -6.51 -9.14
N ARG A 24 25.15 -7.47 -9.63
CA ARG A 24 25.24 -7.92 -11.04
C ARG A 24 24.86 -6.79 -12.01
N LEU A 25 23.83 -5.99 -11.68
CA LEU A 25 23.45 -4.83 -12.49
C LEU A 25 24.57 -3.79 -12.53
N ASN A 26 25.13 -3.45 -11.36
CA ASN A 26 26.23 -2.48 -11.25
C ASN A 26 27.47 -2.93 -12.05
N GLN A 27 27.87 -4.21 -11.94
CA GLN A 27 28.99 -4.77 -12.68
C GLN A 27 28.82 -4.72 -14.20
N LYS A 28 27.58 -4.70 -14.67
CA LYS A 28 27.25 -4.59 -16.10
C LYS A 28 27.00 -3.14 -16.56
N GLY A 29 27.16 -2.14 -15.68
CA GLY A 29 26.89 -0.75 -16.00
C GLY A 29 25.42 -0.38 -16.01
N TYR A 30 24.55 -1.18 -15.36
CA TYR A 30 23.10 -0.95 -15.25
C TYR A 30 22.71 -0.46 -13.85
N ASP A 31 23.53 0.33 -13.21
CA ASP A 31 23.31 0.92 -11.89
C ASP A 31 22.02 1.76 -11.80
N TYR A 32 21.62 2.38 -12.91
CA TYR A 32 20.38 3.15 -13.05
C TYR A 32 19.10 2.30 -13.07
N VAL A 33 19.21 0.98 -13.25
CA VAL A 33 18.04 0.08 -13.32
C VAL A 33 17.44 -0.11 -11.93
N LYS A 34 16.16 0.23 -11.78
CA LYS A 34 15.41 0.11 -10.53
C LYS A 34 14.99 -1.33 -10.26
N ILE A 35 15.11 -1.76 -9.00
CA ILE A 35 14.67 -3.08 -8.52
C ILE A 35 13.34 -2.90 -7.77
N PHE A 36 12.29 -3.46 -8.34
CA PHE A 36 10.97 -3.55 -7.74
C PHE A 36 10.79 -4.92 -7.09
N VAL A 37 10.30 -4.97 -5.85
CA VAL A 37 10.05 -6.22 -5.13
C VAL A 37 8.58 -6.36 -4.79
N SER A 38 8.01 -7.55 -4.99
CA SER A 38 6.66 -7.91 -4.58
C SER A 38 6.61 -9.32 -3.97
N GLY A 39 5.46 -9.68 -3.38
CA GLY A 39 5.21 -10.98 -2.78
C GLY A 39 5.36 -11.03 -1.27
N GLY A 40 4.22 -11.02 -0.55
CA GLY A 40 4.13 -11.21 0.90
C GLY A 40 4.96 -10.22 1.74
N LEU A 41 4.96 -8.95 1.36
CA LEU A 41 5.76 -7.92 2.03
C LEU A 41 5.06 -7.39 3.28
N THR A 42 5.85 -7.25 4.36
CA THR A 42 5.51 -6.56 5.60
C THR A 42 6.43 -5.36 5.79
N PRO A 43 6.10 -4.40 6.68
CA PRO A 43 6.98 -3.26 6.97
C PRO A 43 8.40 -3.66 7.36
N GLU A 44 8.54 -4.74 8.15
CA GLU A 44 9.84 -5.25 8.61
C GLU A 44 10.67 -5.76 7.42
N ARG A 45 10.04 -6.57 6.55
CA ARG A 45 10.71 -7.09 5.35
C ARG A 45 11.12 -5.97 4.40
N ILE A 46 10.26 -4.95 4.23
CA ILE A 46 10.57 -3.80 3.37
C ILE A 46 11.84 -3.09 3.85
N ARG A 47 12.02 -2.87 5.16
CA ARG A 47 13.22 -2.23 5.69
C ARG A 47 14.49 -2.97 5.30
N THR A 48 14.54 -4.29 5.50
CA THR A 48 15.71 -5.10 5.14
C THR A 48 15.97 -5.15 3.64
N LEU A 49 14.91 -5.08 2.81
CA LEU A 49 15.04 -5.07 1.35
C LEU A 49 15.53 -3.70 0.82
N ILE A 50 15.16 -2.58 1.48
CA ILE A 50 15.70 -1.25 1.17
C ILE A 50 17.22 -1.25 1.41
N GLU A 51 17.66 -1.74 2.57
CA GLU A 51 19.08 -1.85 2.91
C GLU A 51 19.85 -2.73 1.90
N ALA A 52 19.20 -3.73 1.33
CA ALA A 52 19.78 -4.60 0.30
C ALA A 52 19.80 -3.98 -1.11
N GLY A 53 19.20 -2.80 -1.31
CA GLY A 53 19.23 -2.08 -2.58
C GLY A 53 17.97 -2.20 -3.44
N ALA A 54 16.83 -2.55 -2.86
CA ALA A 54 15.53 -2.44 -3.54
C ALA A 54 15.05 -0.99 -3.58
N ASP A 55 14.43 -0.59 -4.70
CA ASP A 55 14.01 0.79 -4.95
C ASP A 55 12.49 0.98 -4.79
N ALA A 56 11.68 -0.06 -5.03
CA ALA A 56 10.21 0.04 -5.00
C ALA A 56 9.57 -1.28 -4.59
N PHE A 57 8.33 -1.20 -4.09
CA PHE A 57 7.63 -2.32 -3.47
C PHE A 57 6.17 -2.42 -3.91
N GLY A 58 5.71 -3.65 -4.16
CA GLY A 58 4.30 -3.98 -4.34
C GLY A 58 3.73 -4.65 -3.10
N VAL A 59 2.85 -3.95 -2.38
CA VAL A 59 2.21 -4.44 -1.15
C VAL A 59 0.73 -4.69 -1.41
N GLY A 60 0.28 -5.91 -1.20
CA GLY A 60 -1.12 -6.32 -1.38
C GLY A 60 -1.74 -6.82 -0.09
N SER A 61 -1.48 -8.08 0.24
CA SER A 61 -2.15 -8.80 1.35
C SER A 61 -2.00 -8.13 2.72
N TYR A 62 -0.90 -7.45 2.98
CA TYR A 62 -0.72 -6.70 4.23
C TYR A 62 -1.73 -5.54 4.37
N ILE A 63 -2.06 -4.88 3.26
CA ILE A 63 -3.03 -3.77 3.23
C ILE A 63 -4.45 -4.33 3.29
N SER A 64 -4.78 -5.29 2.42
CA SER A 64 -6.12 -5.86 2.34
C SER A 64 -6.50 -6.71 3.57
N GLY A 65 -5.53 -7.25 4.28
CA GLY A 65 -5.70 -7.99 5.53
C GLY A 65 -5.57 -7.14 6.80
N ALA A 66 -5.45 -5.82 6.68
CA ALA A 66 -5.40 -4.92 7.83
C ALA A 66 -6.71 -4.95 8.62
N THR A 67 -6.63 -4.66 9.93
CA THR A 67 -7.82 -4.52 10.77
C THR A 67 -8.78 -3.48 10.17
N PRO A 68 -10.03 -3.84 9.88
CA PRO A 68 -10.99 -2.91 9.29
C PRO A 68 -11.22 -1.68 10.18
N ILE A 69 -11.30 -0.52 9.55
CA ILE A 69 -11.84 0.67 10.20
C ILE A 69 -13.34 0.64 9.96
N ASP A 70 -14.12 0.52 11.03
CA ASP A 70 -15.57 0.50 10.95
C ASP A 70 -16.10 1.87 10.54
N MET A 71 -16.74 1.92 9.38
CA MET A 71 -17.32 3.15 8.83
C MET A 71 -18.69 2.85 8.26
N THR A 72 -19.63 3.77 8.51
CA THR A 72 -20.96 3.76 7.89
C THR A 72 -21.12 4.96 6.98
N MET A 73 -21.90 4.77 5.91
CA MET A 73 -22.27 5.85 5.00
C MET A 73 -23.78 6.02 5.03
N ASP A 74 -24.23 7.20 5.36
CA ASP A 74 -25.64 7.59 5.33
C ASP A 74 -25.87 8.65 4.24
N LEU A 75 -26.87 8.42 3.41
CA LEU A 75 -27.33 9.40 2.44
C LEU A 75 -28.09 10.50 3.20
N LYS A 76 -27.65 11.74 3.05
CA LYS A 76 -28.16 12.89 3.82
C LYS A 76 -28.93 13.89 2.97
N MET A 77 -28.68 13.90 1.66
CA MET A 77 -29.29 14.83 0.73
C MET A 77 -29.34 14.22 -0.68
N VAL A 78 -30.43 14.42 -1.40
CA VAL A 78 -30.59 14.07 -2.81
C VAL A 78 -31.18 15.28 -3.53
N ASP A 79 -30.50 15.76 -4.56
CA ASP A 79 -30.92 16.93 -5.37
C ASP A 79 -31.33 18.15 -4.51
N GLY A 80 -30.56 18.45 -3.48
CA GLY A 80 -30.83 19.55 -2.56
C GLY A 80 -31.92 19.27 -1.52
N THR A 81 -32.60 18.14 -1.59
CA THR A 81 -33.64 17.75 -0.63
C THR A 81 -33.04 16.93 0.51
N PRO A 82 -33.20 17.35 1.78
CA PRO A 82 -32.74 16.58 2.93
C PRO A 82 -33.43 15.21 2.99
N VAL A 83 -32.65 14.15 3.13
CA VAL A 83 -33.12 12.77 3.30
C VAL A 83 -32.39 12.09 4.44
N ALA A 84 -32.97 11.04 4.97
CA ALA A 84 -32.30 10.19 5.94
C ALA A 84 -32.89 8.78 5.92
N LYS A 85 -32.06 7.83 6.31
CA LYS A 85 -32.49 6.51 6.73
C LYS A 85 -33.39 6.63 7.96
N ARG A 86 -34.39 5.73 8.10
CA ARG A 86 -35.30 5.71 9.24
C ARG A 86 -34.54 5.73 10.57
N GLY A 87 -34.92 6.64 11.46
CA GLY A 87 -34.27 6.85 12.76
C GLY A 87 -33.00 7.73 12.73
N ARG A 88 -32.69 8.33 11.58
CA ARG A 88 -31.60 9.30 11.44
C ARG A 88 -32.13 10.69 11.15
N ILE A 89 -31.34 11.71 11.48
CA ILE A 89 -31.68 13.11 11.20
C ILE A 89 -31.36 13.42 9.75
N PRO A 90 -32.32 13.92 8.95
CA PRO A 90 -32.07 14.33 7.55
C PRO A 90 -31.16 15.57 7.47
N GLY A 91 -30.59 15.75 6.27
CA GLY A 91 -29.77 16.91 5.96
C GLY A 91 -28.33 16.82 6.45
N LEU A 92 -27.52 17.72 5.91
CA LEU A 92 -26.10 17.85 6.30
C LEU A 92 -26.00 18.37 7.72
N GLN A 93 -25.04 17.86 8.45
CA GLN A 93 -24.74 18.27 9.83
C GLN A 93 -23.27 18.67 9.90
N ASP A 94 -22.99 19.74 10.64
CA ASP A 94 -21.63 20.16 10.90
C ASP A 94 -20.90 19.11 11.74
N ASN A 95 -19.70 18.78 11.28
CA ASN A 95 -18.82 17.90 12.03
C ASN A 95 -17.50 18.63 12.32
N PRO A 96 -17.30 19.07 13.57
CA PRO A 96 -16.11 19.85 13.94
C PRO A 96 -14.79 19.06 13.82
N LYS A 97 -14.88 17.73 13.65
CA LYS A 97 -13.70 16.86 13.42
C LYS A 97 -13.27 16.82 11.96
N LEU A 98 -14.10 17.33 11.04
CA LEU A 98 -13.75 17.37 9.63
C LEU A 98 -12.93 18.62 9.33
N VAL A 99 -11.77 18.41 8.75
CA VAL A 99 -10.90 19.49 8.25
C VAL A 99 -10.91 19.43 6.71
N ARG A 100 -11.20 20.58 6.09
CA ARG A 100 -11.16 20.68 4.62
C ARG A 100 -9.71 20.53 4.16
N ILE A 101 -9.44 19.51 3.37
CA ILE A 101 -8.16 19.33 2.67
C ILE A 101 -8.23 20.18 1.39
N LYS A 102 -7.23 21.05 1.19
CA LYS A 102 -7.08 21.85 -0.04
C LYS A 102 -6.47 21.01 -1.14
#